data_f4d919416d4f99d62a924f42fa489dbc
#
_entry.id   f4d919416d4f99d62a924f42fa489dbc
#
_cell.length_a   1.000
_cell.length_b   1.000
_cell.length_c   1.000
_cell.angle_alpha   90.00
_cell.angle_beta   90.00
_cell.angle_gamma   90.00
#
_symmetry.space_group_name_H-M   'P 1'
#
loop_
_entity.id
_entity.type
_entity.pdbx_description
1 polymer ?
#
loop_
_entity_poly.entity_id
_entity_poly.type
_entity_poly.pdbx_seq_one_letter_code
_entity_poly.pdbx_strand_id
1 'polypeptide(L)'
;MPLPDFRIRLLDAADDRNTFKCPSEPLNRYLQKQVSQDVKRKVATCFVAVTSDGQILGYYTLAATGVALSNIPAGFRKKLPRYPTVPAVLMGRLAVDVKYGGFGLGSLLLADALKRISKAEIAAYALIVEAKDEAAIGFYRHFGFTSFEDATKHLFFPLANLR
;
A
#
# COMPACT_ATOMS: atom_id res chain seq x y z
N MET A 1 -0.15 -24.73 -3.54
CA MET A 1 1.16 -24.65 -2.91
C MET A 1 1.16 -23.56 -1.84
N PRO A 2 1.49 -23.89 -0.61
CA PRO A 2 1.53 -22.86 0.43
C PRO A 2 2.65 -21.87 0.18
N LEU A 3 2.52 -20.68 0.78
CA LEU A 3 3.59 -19.69 0.73
C LEU A 3 4.82 -20.24 1.48
N PRO A 4 6.03 -19.96 0.99
CA PRO A 4 7.22 -20.25 1.78
C PRO A 4 7.26 -19.38 3.03
N ASP A 5 8.09 -19.71 4.00
CA ASP A 5 8.28 -18.86 5.17
C ASP A 5 8.84 -17.50 4.73
N PHE A 6 8.26 -16.44 5.21
CA PHE A 6 8.65 -15.09 4.86
C PHE A 6 8.40 -14.13 6.03
N ARG A 7 9.00 -12.96 5.94
CA ARG A 7 8.68 -11.84 6.82
C ARG A 7 8.52 -10.58 5.98
N ILE A 8 7.87 -9.59 6.53
CA ILE A 8 7.67 -8.30 5.87
C ILE A 8 8.54 -7.27 6.58
N ARG A 9 9.44 -6.66 5.84
CA ARG A 9 10.38 -5.67 6.36
C ARG A 9 10.78 -4.67 5.28
N LEU A 10 11.53 -3.65 5.67
CA LEU A 10 12.08 -2.71 4.71
C LEU A 10 12.94 -3.43 3.67
N LEU A 11 12.86 -2.94 2.44
CA LEU A 11 13.68 -3.42 1.34
C LEU A 11 15.16 -3.22 1.67
N ASP A 12 15.97 -4.26 1.42
CA ASP A 12 17.41 -4.26 1.61
C ASP A 12 18.10 -4.29 0.25
N ALA A 13 19.27 -3.68 0.15
CA ALA A 13 20.04 -3.67 -1.09
C ALA A 13 20.39 -5.09 -1.59
N ALA A 14 20.51 -6.05 -0.67
CA ALA A 14 20.85 -7.45 -1.00
C ALA A 14 19.65 -8.27 -1.47
N ASP A 15 18.42 -7.74 -1.39
CA ASP A 15 17.23 -8.48 -1.81
C ASP A 15 17.22 -8.66 -3.33
N ASP A 16 16.77 -9.84 -3.76
CA ASP A 16 16.74 -10.19 -5.18
C ASP A 16 15.52 -9.57 -5.87
N ARG A 17 15.75 -8.45 -6.53
CA ARG A 17 14.71 -7.70 -7.24
C ARG A 17 14.50 -8.21 -8.66
N ASN A 18 15.51 -8.86 -9.23
CA ASN A 18 15.52 -9.21 -10.65
C ASN A 18 14.64 -10.42 -10.98
N THR A 19 14.44 -11.31 -10.01
CA THR A 19 13.59 -12.50 -10.20
C THR A 19 12.12 -12.22 -9.88
N PHE A 20 11.81 -11.09 -9.24
CA PHE A 20 10.44 -10.71 -8.93
C PHE A 20 9.69 -10.43 -10.22
N LYS A 21 8.52 -11.04 -10.38
CA LYS A 21 7.67 -10.82 -11.55
C LYS A 21 6.19 -10.89 -11.17
N CYS A 22 5.53 -9.74 -11.20
CA CYS A 22 4.08 -9.65 -11.05
C CYS A 22 3.44 -9.42 -12.43
N PRO A 23 2.10 -9.48 -12.56
CA PRO A 23 1.44 -9.26 -13.84
C PRO A 23 1.64 -7.87 -14.45
N SER A 24 2.00 -6.88 -13.63
CA SER A 24 2.19 -5.50 -14.09
C SER A 24 3.67 -5.23 -14.37
N GLU A 25 4.02 -5.05 -15.64
CA GLU A 25 5.40 -4.73 -16.02
C GLU A 25 5.92 -3.41 -15.41
N PRO A 26 5.12 -2.34 -15.36
CA PRO A 26 5.57 -1.12 -14.66
C PRO A 26 5.96 -1.35 -13.20
N LEU A 27 5.23 -2.21 -12.48
CA LEU A 27 5.55 -2.51 -11.08
C LEU A 27 6.83 -3.34 -10.95
N ASN A 28 7.10 -4.23 -11.90
CA ASN A 28 8.38 -4.97 -11.96
C ASN A 28 9.54 -4.01 -12.17
N ARG A 29 9.39 -3.13 -13.14
CA ARG A 29 10.44 -2.15 -13.49
C ARG A 29 10.69 -1.18 -12.34
N TYR A 30 9.64 -0.77 -11.65
CA TYR A 30 9.78 0.12 -10.50
C TYR A 30 10.68 -0.51 -9.42
N LEU A 31 10.39 -1.74 -9.06
CA LEU A 31 11.17 -2.43 -8.03
C LEU A 31 12.62 -2.63 -8.44
N GLN A 32 12.85 -2.94 -9.72
CA GLN A 32 14.18 -3.19 -10.24
C GLN A 32 15.02 -1.92 -10.43
N LYS A 33 14.40 -0.83 -10.85
CA LYS A 33 15.15 0.32 -11.38
C LYS A 33 14.86 1.67 -10.73
N GLN A 34 13.74 1.83 -10.02
CA GLN A 34 13.31 3.16 -9.55
C GLN A 34 13.25 3.26 -8.03
N VAL A 35 12.87 2.19 -7.34
CA VAL A 35 12.55 2.24 -5.92
C VAL A 35 13.71 2.77 -5.06
N SER A 36 14.94 2.37 -5.38
CA SER A 36 16.10 2.81 -4.58
C SER A 36 16.29 4.31 -4.60
N GLN A 37 16.06 4.95 -5.75
CA GLN A 37 16.13 6.40 -5.85
C GLN A 37 15.04 7.08 -5.03
N ASP A 38 13.82 6.55 -5.09
CA ASP A 38 12.69 7.11 -4.36
C ASP A 38 12.92 7.00 -2.84
N VAL A 39 13.43 5.87 -2.38
CA VAL A 39 13.74 5.68 -0.96
C VAL A 39 14.85 6.62 -0.53
N LYS A 40 15.91 6.73 -1.32
CA LYS A 40 17.04 7.62 -1.03
C LYS A 40 16.60 9.08 -0.97
N ARG A 41 15.70 9.49 -1.85
CA ARG A 41 15.17 10.86 -1.91
C ARG A 41 14.03 11.10 -0.91
N LYS A 42 13.65 10.08 -0.14
CA LYS A 42 12.60 10.14 0.87
C LYS A 42 11.23 10.51 0.31
N VAL A 43 10.95 10.08 -0.92
CA VAL A 43 9.63 10.25 -1.53
C VAL A 43 8.80 8.97 -1.47
N ALA A 44 9.41 7.85 -1.05
CA ALA A 44 8.70 6.60 -0.80
C ALA A 44 9.49 5.74 0.18
N THR A 45 8.78 4.89 0.91
CA THR A 45 9.36 3.81 1.70
C THR A 45 8.86 2.50 1.09
N CYS A 46 9.73 1.50 0.98
CA CYS A 46 9.36 0.22 0.38
C CYS A 46 9.50 -0.92 1.39
N PHE A 47 8.45 -1.73 1.50
CA PHE A 47 8.43 -2.93 2.33
C PHE A 47 8.28 -4.15 1.43
N VAL A 48 8.97 -5.21 1.76
CA VAL A 48 8.96 -6.46 0.99
C VAL A 48 8.57 -7.64 1.87
N ALA A 49 7.78 -8.55 1.31
CA ALA A 49 7.60 -9.88 1.85
C ALA A 49 8.74 -10.71 1.28
N VAL A 50 9.64 -11.19 2.13
CA VAL A 50 10.90 -11.76 1.69
C VAL A 50 11.24 -13.01 2.46
N THR A 51 11.79 -14.01 1.77
CA THR A 51 12.29 -15.24 2.40
C THR A 51 13.64 -15.00 3.04
N SER A 52 14.11 -15.96 3.84
CA SER A 52 15.40 -15.84 4.52
C SER A 52 16.58 -15.73 3.56
N ASP A 53 16.44 -16.23 2.33
CA ASP A 53 17.50 -16.13 1.31
C ASP A 53 17.34 -14.93 0.38
N GLY A 54 16.45 -13.99 0.72
CA GLY A 54 16.33 -12.73 -0.01
C GLY A 54 15.39 -12.75 -1.21
N GLN A 55 14.60 -13.80 -1.40
CA GLN A 55 13.62 -13.86 -2.48
C GLN A 55 12.40 -13.02 -2.15
N ILE A 56 12.05 -12.06 -3.02
CA ILE A 56 10.91 -11.18 -2.82
C ILE A 56 9.64 -11.83 -3.36
N LEU A 57 8.65 -11.98 -2.50
CA LEU A 57 7.34 -12.57 -2.85
C LEU A 57 6.32 -11.49 -3.21
N GLY A 58 6.48 -10.30 -2.66
CA GLY A 58 5.61 -9.17 -2.89
C GLY A 58 6.18 -7.92 -2.26
N TYR A 59 5.63 -6.76 -2.61
CA TYR A 59 6.09 -5.50 -2.02
C TYR A 59 4.99 -4.44 -2.04
N TYR A 60 5.17 -3.42 -1.24
CA TYR A 60 4.35 -2.22 -1.29
C TYR A 60 5.18 -0.99 -0.94
N THR A 61 4.70 0.17 -1.36
CA THR A 61 5.34 1.45 -1.04
C THR A 61 4.38 2.36 -0.30
N LEU A 62 4.93 3.13 0.63
CA LEU A 62 4.18 4.12 1.39
C LEU A 62 4.84 5.48 1.25
N ALA A 63 4.02 6.53 1.21
CA ALA A 63 4.49 7.91 1.20
C ALA A 63 3.49 8.79 1.93
N ALA A 64 3.98 9.87 2.53
CA ALA A 64 3.11 10.86 3.16
C ALA A 64 2.34 11.62 2.08
N THR A 65 1.07 11.91 2.35
CA THR A 65 0.23 12.68 1.42
C THR A 65 -0.78 13.52 2.19
N GLY A 66 -1.45 14.41 1.47
CA GLY A 66 -2.58 15.16 1.99
C GLY A 66 -3.79 14.91 1.12
N VAL A 67 -4.96 14.90 1.75
CA VAL A 67 -6.24 14.75 1.05
C VAL A 67 -7.09 15.97 1.33
N ALA A 68 -7.66 16.56 0.28
CA ALA A 68 -8.57 17.67 0.46
C ALA A 68 -9.80 17.20 1.25
N LEU A 69 -10.16 17.94 2.29
CA LEU A 69 -11.31 17.61 3.10
C LEU A 69 -12.57 17.48 2.25
N SER A 70 -12.71 18.32 1.23
CA SER A 70 -13.85 18.29 0.30
C SER A 70 -13.98 16.99 -0.50
N ASN A 71 -12.89 16.20 -0.65
CA ASN A 71 -12.93 14.92 -1.35
C ASN A 71 -13.43 13.78 -0.47
N ILE A 72 -13.45 13.99 0.85
CA ILE A 72 -13.89 12.96 1.80
C ILE A 72 -15.42 12.95 1.85
N PRO A 73 -16.07 11.78 1.73
CA PRO A 73 -17.54 11.72 1.80
C PRO A 73 -18.11 12.34 3.07
N ALA A 74 -19.29 12.95 2.94
CA ALA A 74 -19.90 13.74 4.02
C ALA A 74 -20.03 13.00 5.34
N GLY A 75 -20.33 11.70 5.31
CA GLY A 75 -20.46 10.90 6.52
C GLY A 75 -19.20 10.83 7.37
N PHE A 76 -18.04 10.80 6.70
CA PHE A 76 -16.72 10.82 7.35
C PHE A 76 -16.30 12.25 7.69
N ARG A 77 -16.57 13.18 6.78
CA ARG A 77 -16.18 14.60 6.91
C ARG A 77 -16.76 15.26 8.15
N LYS A 78 -17.97 14.87 8.52
CA LYS A 78 -18.64 15.42 9.72
C LYS A 78 -17.84 15.24 11.00
N LYS A 79 -17.06 14.19 11.08
CA LYS A 79 -16.28 13.83 12.28
C LYS A 79 -14.90 14.45 12.30
N LEU A 80 -14.53 15.17 11.24
CA LEU A 80 -13.21 15.74 11.12
C LEU A 80 -13.21 17.25 11.39
N PRO A 81 -12.10 17.80 11.93
CA PRO A 81 -11.98 19.24 12.02
C PRO A 81 -11.96 19.86 10.63
N ARG A 82 -12.29 21.13 10.54
CA ARG A 82 -12.45 21.82 9.25
C ARG A 82 -11.13 22.35 8.71
N TYR A 83 -10.10 21.54 8.74
CA TYR A 83 -8.86 21.87 8.07
C TYR A 83 -9.01 21.58 6.57
N PRO A 84 -8.47 22.42 5.69
CA PRO A 84 -8.65 22.19 4.24
C PRO A 84 -7.97 20.91 3.74
N THR A 85 -6.93 20.46 4.42
CA THR A 85 -6.18 19.25 4.05
C THR A 85 -6.07 18.33 5.26
N VAL A 86 -6.30 17.05 5.02
CA VAL A 86 -6.22 15.99 6.03
C VAL A 86 -4.98 15.16 5.79
N PRO A 87 -4.15 14.90 6.82
CA PRO A 87 -2.95 14.07 6.63
C PRO A 87 -3.32 12.61 6.37
N ALA A 88 -2.59 11.98 5.45
CA ALA A 88 -2.83 10.59 5.08
C ALA A 88 -1.52 9.95 4.63
N VAL A 89 -1.55 8.62 4.44
CA VAL A 89 -0.47 7.86 3.84
C VAL A 89 -0.97 7.27 2.55
N LEU A 90 -0.20 7.39 1.49
CA LEU A 90 -0.51 6.82 0.19
C LEU A 90 0.25 5.51 0.03
N MET A 91 -0.46 4.42 -0.25
CA MET A 91 0.13 3.20 -0.78
C MET A 91 0.14 3.33 -2.29
N GLY A 92 1.26 3.76 -2.83
CA GLY A 92 1.38 4.00 -4.26
C GLY A 92 1.47 2.74 -5.08
N ARG A 93 1.97 1.64 -4.47
CA ARG A 93 2.18 0.37 -5.17
C ARG A 93 1.93 -0.78 -4.22
N LEU A 94 1.33 -1.83 -4.78
CA LEU A 94 1.13 -3.11 -4.08
C LEU A 94 1.21 -4.20 -5.15
N ALA A 95 2.16 -5.12 -5.01
CA ALA A 95 2.40 -6.14 -6.02
C ALA A 95 2.77 -7.47 -5.38
N VAL A 96 2.28 -8.57 -5.98
CA VAL A 96 2.57 -9.94 -5.57
C VAL A 96 3.11 -10.70 -6.76
N ASP A 97 4.18 -11.46 -6.57
CA ASP A 97 4.78 -12.30 -7.61
C ASP A 97 3.74 -13.31 -8.13
N VAL A 98 3.74 -13.55 -9.44
CA VAL A 98 2.78 -14.45 -10.08
C VAL A 98 2.79 -15.86 -9.49
N LYS A 99 3.93 -16.33 -8.99
CA LYS A 99 4.05 -17.67 -8.39
C LYS A 99 3.25 -17.79 -7.09
N TYR A 100 2.97 -16.66 -6.44
CA TYR A 100 2.36 -16.63 -5.11
C TYR A 100 1.00 -15.95 -5.11
N GLY A 101 0.42 -15.70 -6.27
CA GLY A 101 -0.92 -15.17 -6.40
C GLY A 101 -1.96 -16.19 -5.92
N GLY A 102 -3.06 -15.71 -5.36
CA GLY A 102 -4.13 -16.57 -4.89
C GLY A 102 -3.96 -17.16 -3.51
N PHE A 103 -2.88 -16.82 -2.79
CA PHE A 103 -2.64 -17.33 -1.43
C PHE A 103 -2.86 -16.26 -0.34
N GLY A 104 -3.46 -15.13 -0.69
CA GLY A 104 -3.78 -14.10 0.30
C GLY A 104 -2.63 -13.16 0.65
N LEU A 105 -1.52 -13.22 -0.07
CA LEU A 105 -0.35 -12.38 0.24
C LEU A 105 -0.65 -10.89 0.08
N GLY A 106 -1.46 -10.50 -0.92
CA GLY A 106 -1.87 -9.11 -1.09
C GLY A 106 -2.60 -8.57 0.13
N SER A 107 -3.49 -9.36 0.72
CA SER A 107 -4.22 -8.99 1.93
C SER A 107 -3.29 -8.90 3.13
N LEU A 108 -2.29 -9.80 3.22
CA LEU A 108 -1.30 -9.75 4.31
C LEU A 108 -0.43 -8.50 4.21
N LEU A 109 -0.02 -8.13 3.01
CA LEU A 109 0.75 -6.90 2.78
C LEU A 109 -0.06 -5.66 3.14
N LEU A 110 -1.33 -5.62 2.75
CA LEU A 110 -2.21 -4.51 3.06
C LEU A 110 -2.44 -4.38 4.58
N ALA A 111 -2.67 -5.51 5.25
CA ALA A 111 -2.82 -5.53 6.70
C ALA A 111 -1.53 -5.06 7.41
N ASP A 112 -0.38 -5.48 6.89
CA ASP A 112 0.91 -5.05 7.43
C ASP A 112 1.08 -3.52 7.31
N ALA A 113 0.73 -2.95 6.17
CA ALA A 113 0.78 -1.50 5.95
C ALA A 113 -0.11 -0.76 6.94
N LEU A 114 -1.36 -1.19 7.10
CA LEU A 114 -2.30 -0.57 8.04
C LEU A 114 -1.77 -0.62 9.46
N LYS A 115 -1.22 -1.76 9.86
CA LYS A 115 -0.66 -1.92 11.20
C LYS A 115 0.52 -0.98 11.43
N ARG A 116 1.42 -0.86 10.45
CA ARG A 116 2.59 0.02 10.57
C ARG A 116 2.19 1.48 10.69
N ILE A 117 1.29 1.96 9.84
CA ILE A 117 0.90 3.38 9.88
C ILE A 117 0.05 3.70 11.12
N SER A 118 -0.71 2.74 11.64
CA SER A 118 -1.48 2.95 12.87
C SER A 118 -0.58 3.11 14.10
N LYS A 119 0.64 2.55 14.05
CA LYS A 119 1.62 2.63 15.14
C LYS A 119 2.65 3.72 14.91
N ALA A 120 2.63 4.41 13.77
CA ALA A 120 3.60 5.44 13.47
C ALA A 120 3.42 6.65 14.40
N GLU A 121 4.53 7.29 14.75
CA GLU A 121 4.50 8.47 15.60
C GLU A 121 3.90 9.68 14.91
N ILE A 122 4.04 9.76 13.58
CA ILE A 122 3.46 10.85 12.80
C ILE A 122 2.04 10.46 12.45
N ALA A 123 1.10 11.34 12.79
CA ALA A 123 -0.33 11.06 12.63
C ALA A 123 -0.74 11.02 11.16
N ALA A 124 -1.65 10.11 10.84
CA ALA A 124 -2.33 10.06 9.56
C ALA A 124 -3.78 9.65 9.82
N TYR A 125 -4.71 10.30 9.12
CA TYR A 125 -6.12 9.98 9.24
C TYR A 125 -6.45 8.65 8.60
N ALA A 126 -5.86 8.37 7.43
CA ALA A 126 -6.26 7.23 6.60
C ALA A 126 -5.11 6.73 5.74
N LEU A 127 -5.25 5.48 5.30
CA LEU A 127 -4.46 4.94 4.18
C LEU A 127 -5.25 5.17 2.91
N ILE A 128 -4.58 5.73 1.90
CA ILE A 128 -5.15 6.00 0.58
C ILE A 128 -4.55 5.01 -0.40
N VAL A 129 -5.39 4.45 -1.26
CA VAL A 129 -4.95 3.59 -2.37
C VAL A 129 -5.56 4.10 -3.67
N GLU A 130 -4.87 3.79 -4.77
CA GLU A 130 -5.35 4.08 -6.10
C GLU A 130 -5.48 2.75 -6.84
N ALA A 131 -6.71 2.37 -7.18
CA ALA A 131 -6.99 1.10 -7.82
C ALA A 131 -6.78 1.23 -9.33
N LYS A 132 -6.05 0.29 -9.91
CA LYS A 132 -5.74 0.33 -11.35
C LYS A 132 -6.90 -0.13 -12.22
N ASP A 133 -7.81 -0.95 -11.68
CA ASP A 133 -8.93 -1.53 -12.43
C ASP A 133 -10.07 -1.95 -11.49
N GLU A 134 -11.15 -2.48 -12.08
CA GLU A 134 -12.32 -2.89 -11.31
C GLU A 134 -12.01 -4.03 -10.32
N ALA A 135 -11.13 -4.94 -10.69
CA ALA A 135 -10.74 -6.03 -9.79
C ALA A 135 -10.04 -5.49 -8.55
N ALA A 136 -9.17 -4.51 -8.72
CA ALA A 136 -8.49 -3.86 -7.61
C ALA A 136 -9.47 -3.08 -6.71
N ILE A 137 -10.44 -2.38 -7.32
CA ILE A 137 -11.50 -1.70 -6.56
C ILE A 137 -12.25 -2.71 -5.68
N GLY A 138 -12.63 -3.86 -6.26
CA GLY A 138 -13.32 -4.92 -5.53
C GLY A 138 -12.49 -5.46 -4.38
N PHE A 139 -11.21 -5.67 -4.61
CA PHE A 139 -10.28 -6.12 -3.59
C PHE A 139 -10.23 -5.14 -2.40
N TYR A 140 -10.04 -3.86 -2.67
CA TYR A 140 -9.97 -2.86 -1.61
C TYR A 140 -11.31 -2.69 -0.89
N ARG A 141 -12.42 -2.68 -1.62
CA ARG A 141 -13.75 -2.59 -0.99
C ARG A 141 -14.04 -3.79 -0.10
N HIS A 142 -13.67 -4.98 -0.55
CA HIS A 142 -13.83 -6.19 0.25
C HIS A 142 -13.03 -6.10 1.55
N PHE A 143 -11.88 -5.46 1.51
CA PHE A 143 -11.03 -5.26 2.70
C PHE A 143 -11.63 -4.21 3.65
N GLY A 144 -12.52 -3.34 3.18
CA GLY A 144 -13.17 -2.32 3.99
C GLY A 144 -12.90 -0.87 3.58
N PHE A 145 -12.25 -0.68 2.43
CA PHE A 145 -11.99 0.67 1.91
C PHE A 145 -13.26 1.28 1.32
N THR A 146 -13.33 2.61 1.36
CA THR A 146 -14.42 3.40 0.80
C THR A 146 -13.89 4.26 -0.34
N SER A 147 -14.63 4.35 -1.45
CA SER A 147 -14.25 5.23 -2.57
C SER A 147 -14.50 6.69 -2.22
N PHE A 148 -13.65 7.58 -2.75
CA PHE A 148 -13.93 9.02 -2.73
C PHE A 148 -15.15 9.34 -3.61
N GLU A 149 -15.83 10.45 -3.31
CA GLU A 149 -17.06 10.80 -4.02
C GLU A 149 -16.86 10.99 -5.52
N ASP A 150 -15.80 11.71 -5.91
CA ASP A 150 -15.59 12.11 -7.29
C ASP A 150 -14.58 11.25 -8.05
N ALA A 151 -14.02 10.22 -7.42
CA ALA A 151 -12.99 9.40 -8.02
C ALA A 151 -13.10 7.96 -7.48
N THR A 152 -13.85 7.13 -8.19
CA THR A 152 -14.15 5.77 -7.73
C THR A 152 -12.92 4.86 -7.62
N LYS A 153 -11.83 5.19 -8.33
CA LYS A 153 -10.58 4.43 -8.27
C LYS A 153 -9.67 4.85 -7.13
N HIS A 154 -10.00 5.94 -6.43
CA HIS A 154 -9.29 6.36 -5.23
C HIS A 154 -10.11 5.95 -4.04
N LEU A 155 -9.50 5.18 -3.14
CA LEU A 155 -10.17 4.67 -1.97
C LEU A 155 -9.36 4.98 -0.71
N PHE A 156 -10.05 5.02 0.41
CA PHE A 156 -9.39 5.30 1.69
C PHE A 156 -9.92 4.37 2.78
N PHE A 157 -9.07 4.14 3.77
CA PHE A 157 -9.41 3.37 4.96
C PHE A 157 -9.03 4.23 6.18
N PRO A 158 -10.02 4.78 6.91
CA PRO A 158 -9.72 5.54 8.13
C PRO A 158 -9.04 4.67 9.17
N LEU A 159 -7.93 5.12 9.72
CA LEU A 159 -7.17 4.31 10.68
C LEU A 159 -7.96 4.06 11.97
N ALA A 160 -8.90 4.93 12.30
CA ALA A 160 -9.79 4.70 13.43
C ALA A 160 -10.66 3.46 13.28
N ASN A 161 -10.85 2.97 12.04
CA ASN A 161 -11.63 1.75 11.78
C ASN A 161 -10.81 0.47 11.99
N LEU A 162 -9.51 0.59 12.18
CA LEU A 162 -8.63 -0.56 12.41
C LEU A 162 -8.78 -1.02 13.85
N ARG A 163 -8.95 -2.33 14.03
CA ARG A 163 -9.09 -2.93 15.35
C ARG A 163 -7.96 -3.88 15.67
#